data_a18677c8040c2832b638a56aa49bdc14
#
_entry.id   a18677c8040c2832b638a56aa49bdc14
#
_cell.length_a   1.000
_cell.length_b   1.000
_cell.length_c   1.000
_cell.angle_alpha   90.00
_cell.angle_beta   90.00
_cell.angle_gamma   90.00
#
_symmetry.space_group_name_H-M   'P 1'
#
loop_
_entity.id
_entity.type
_entity.pdbx_description
1 polymer ?
#
loop_
_entity_poly.entity_id
_entity_poly.type
_entity_poly.pdbx_seq_one_letter_code
_entity_poly.pdbx_strand_id
1 'polypeptide(L)'
;MDWESIINLRHELHKIPEKSFCEKNTSDTIKNYIRKNTSWEIEELEHNAFVVHCKPDNASENAAIAFRADMDAVCAGGHNEPGHYCGHDGHSSILAGLAVSLYENRNRLDGNVYLVFQPAEETGKGALVCRDIIRDKNIKEIYGLHNIPGYRMGDVLIRKGTFACASTGISIKFTGTPSHAAYPDAGLNPCISLAGLLIELQNLTKDMQSNGGIVMMTVIGIEAGSDNYGVSASEGTLRLTLRAERGVVFDELVSQIENKAHLYAANGGFDIGIERIEPFPATENKDKSVEKVIKCAKRLGLNVQELKEPMRWSEDFGYYLQECDGAFFGIGDGENHAQLHTVQYEFPDEIIKNAVGLFTELALAAVPPADISHS
;
A
#
# COMPACT_ATOMS: atom_id res chain seq x y z
N MET A 1 20.28 0.80 22.53
CA MET A 1 19.27 1.48 21.67
C MET A 1 18.77 2.74 22.35
N ASP A 2 18.94 3.89 21.72
CA ASP A 2 18.44 5.20 22.18
C ASP A 2 17.05 5.46 21.58
N TRP A 3 16.00 5.14 22.36
CA TRP A 3 14.61 5.28 21.94
C TRP A 3 14.18 6.72 21.77
N GLU A 4 14.72 7.63 22.60
CA GLU A 4 14.42 9.07 22.52
C GLU A 4 14.92 9.66 21.20
N SER A 5 16.09 9.21 20.72
CA SER A 5 16.62 9.61 19.41
C SER A 5 15.72 9.20 18.24
N ILE A 6 15.09 8.00 18.31
CA ILE A 6 14.17 7.53 17.26
C ILE A 6 12.85 8.31 17.29
N ILE A 7 12.31 8.56 18.48
CA ILE A 7 11.09 9.37 18.65
C ILE A 7 11.35 10.79 18.15
N ASN A 8 12.51 11.38 18.46
CA ASN A 8 12.88 12.69 17.95
C ASN A 8 12.99 12.70 16.41
N LEU A 9 13.50 11.65 15.79
CA LEU A 9 13.48 11.51 14.32
C LEU A 9 12.04 11.57 13.79
N ARG A 10 11.09 10.81 14.40
CA ARG A 10 9.69 10.85 14.01
C ARG A 10 9.12 12.27 14.10
N HIS A 11 9.42 12.99 15.21
CA HIS A 11 8.97 14.37 15.40
C HIS A 11 9.62 15.35 14.39
N GLU A 12 10.84 15.08 13.93
CA GLU A 12 11.48 15.87 12.88
C GLU A 12 10.80 15.64 11.53
N LEU A 13 10.54 14.36 11.18
CA LEU A 13 9.85 14.00 9.95
C LEU A 13 8.42 14.55 9.92
N HIS A 14 7.71 14.50 11.05
CA HIS A 14 6.35 15.02 11.17
C HIS A 14 6.21 16.51 10.78
N LYS A 15 7.28 17.29 10.95
CA LYS A 15 7.31 18.74 10.64
C LYS A 15 7.60 19.05 9.17
N ILE A 16 7.99 18.05 8.38
CA ILE A 16 8.39 18.20 6.98
C ILE A 16 7.57 17.28 6.06
N PRO A 17 6.23 17.23 6.16
CA PRO A 17 5.43 16.34 5.34
C PRO A 17 5.56 16.69 3.86
N GLU A 18 5.87 15.71 3.04
CA GLU A 18 6.07 15.86 1.58
C GLU A 18 5.15 14.91 0.82
N LYS A 19 4.53 15.42 -0.26
CA LYS A 19 3.66 14.62 -1.12
C LYS A 19 4.42 13.53 -1.85
N SER A 20 3.70 12.52 -2.31
CA SER A 20 4.21 11.44 -3.16
C SER A 20 5.13 11.94 -4.26
N PHE A 21 6.31 11.34 -4.37
CA PHE A 21 7.43 11.69 -5.27
C PHE A 21 8.12 13.04 -4.99
N CYS A 22 7.80 13.69 -3.87
CA CYS A 22 8.43 14.95 -3.46
C CYS A 22 9.25 14.80 -2.16
N GLU A 23 9.44 13.58 -1.63
CA GLU A 23 9.96 13.24 -0.28
C GLU A 23 11.48 13.47 -0.14
N LYS A 24 11.99 14.56 -0.72
CA LYS A 24 13.43 14.86 -0.71
C LYS A 24 13.96 15.13 0.68
N ASN A 25 13.30 16.02 1.43
CA ASN A 25 13.76 16.39 2.78
C ASN A 25 13.59 15.23 3.75
N THR A 26 12.50 14.47 3.61
CA THR A 26 12.23 13.25 4.36
C THR A 26 13.34 12.23 4.16
N SER A 27 13.65 11.90 2.90
CA SER A 27 14.74 10.98 2.51
C SER A 27 16.08 11.44 3.05
N ASP A 28 16.44 12.71 2.87
CA ASP A 28 17.72 13.26 3.33
C ASP A 28 17.84 13.25 4.86
N THR A 29 16.75 13.54 5.59
CA THR A 29 16.72 13.50 7.05
C THR A 29 16.95 12.08 7.57
N ILE A 30 16.25 11.07 7.00
CA ILE A 30 16.42 9.66 7.38
C ILE A 30 17.84 9.17 7.07
N LYS A 31 18.36 9.45 5.85
CA LYS A 31 19.74 9.08 5.47
C LYS A 31 20.78 9.67 6.42
N ASN A 32 20.61 10.94 6.81
CA ASN A 32 21.50 11.62 7.76
C ASN A 32 21.44 10.97 9.15
N TYR A 33 20.25 10.61 9.61
CA TYR A 33 20.10 9.89 10.88
C TYR A 33 20.80 8.53 10.86
N ILE A 34 20.64 7.75 9.79
CA ILE A 34 21.28 6.44 9.64
C ILE A 34 22.79 6.57 9.56
N ARG A 35 23.32 7.51 8.77
CA ARG A 35 24.77 7.76 8.66
C ARG A 35 25.42 8.19 9.99
N LYS A 36 24.68 8.94 10.81
CA LYS A 36 25.15 9.38 12.14
C LYS A 36 25.26 8.22 13.13
N ASN A 37 24.38 7.23 13.04
CA ASN A 37 24.22 6.19 14.04
C ASN A 37 24.77 4.83 13.59
N THR A 38 25.08 4.65 12.30
CA THR A 38 25.55 3.39 11.73
C THR A 38 26.61 3.64 10.66
N SER A 39 27.31 2.58 10.24
CA SER A 39 28.17 2.59 9.06
C SER A 39 27.60 1.77 7.90
N TRP A 40 26.30 1.52 7.88
CA TRP A 40 25.65 0.80 6.80
C TRP A 40 25.76 1.54 5.47
N GLU A 41 25.89 0.79 4.38
CA GLU A 41 25.87 1.34 3.04
C GLU A 41 24.45 1.77 2.66
N ILE A 42 24.32 2.93 2.02
CA ILE A 42 23.08 3.49 1.52
C ILE A 42 23.18 3.59 0.00
N GLU A 43 22.29 2.89 -0.70
CA GLU A 43 22.12 2.94 -2.15
C GLU A 43 20.91 3.82 -2.48
N GLU A 44 21.13 4.87 -3.27
CA GLU A 44 20.04 5.74 -3.71
C GLU A 44 19.35 5.15 -4.95
N LEU A 45 18.03 5.21 -4.96
CA LEU A 45 17.17 4.83 -6.07
C LEU A 45 16.51 6.08 -6.69
N GLU A 46 15.66 5.88 -7.69
CA GLU A 46 14.90 6.97 -8.30
C GLU A 46 13.88 7.57 -7.33
N HIS A 47 13.45 8.80 -7.60
CA HIS A 47 12.37 9.49 -6.88
C HIS A 47 12.55 9.58 -5.36
N ASN A 48 13.79 9.85 -4.89
CA ASN A 48 14.16 9.94 -3.48
C ASN A 48 14.07 8.62 -2.69
N ALA A 49 13.72 7.50 -3.34
CA ALA A 49 13.82 6.19 -2.74
C ALA A 49 15.27 5.84 -2.42
N PHE A 50 15.49 5.04 -1.41
CA PHE A 50 16.81 4.51 -1.10
C PHE A 50 16.73 3.19 -0.32
N VAL A 51 17.84 2.47 -0.32
CA VAL A 51 17.95 1.20 0.37
C VAL A 51 19.17 1.22 1.28
N VAL A 52 19.02 0.70 2.49
CA VAL A 52 20.12 0.49 3.42
C VAL A 52 20.51 -0.98 3.42
N HIS A 53 21.77 -1.27 3.13
CA HIS A 53 22.32 -2.61 3.17
C HIS A 53 22.95 -2.92 4.52
N CYS A 54 22.24 -3.67 5.36
CA CYS A 54 22.73 -4.16 6.64
C CYS A 54 23.49 -5.49 6.42
N LYS A 55 24.79 -5.39 6.12
CA LYS A 55 25.66 -6.51 5.81
C LYS A 55 26.40 -6.99 7.06
N PRO A 56 26.23 -8.27 7.49
CA PRO A 56 27.03 -8.82 8.59
C PRO A 56 28.50 -9.01 8.19
N ASP A 57 29.38 -8.98 9.19
CA ASP A 57 30.85 -9.13 8.97
C ASP A 57 31.21 -10.47 8.27
N ASN A 58 30.41 -11.51 8.47
CA ASN A 58 30.59 -12.84 7.92
C ASN A 58 29.43 -13.24 6.99
N ALA A 59 28.93 -12.32 6.17
CA ALA A 59 27.81 -12.61 5.29
C ALA A 59 28.10 -13.81 4.39
N SER A 60 27.32 -14.87 4.53
CA SER A 60 27.18 -15.84 3.44
C SER A 60 26.41 -15.17 2.29
N GLU A 61 26.76 -15.50 1.04
CA GLU A 61 26.01 -15.00 -0.15
C GLU A 61 24.58 -15.59 -0.24
N ASN A 62 24.06 -16.11 0.87
CA ASN A 62 22.75 -16.73 0.99
C ASN A 62 21.61 -15.70 0.94
N ALA A 63 20.40 -16.20 0.83
CA ALA A 63 19.17 -15.45 0.68
C ALA A 63 19.09 -14.22 1.58
N ALA A 64 18.75 -13.08 0.98
CA ALA A 64 18.52 -11.83 1.68
C ALA A 64 17.05 -11.71 2.11
N ILE A 65 16.82 -10.91 3.15
CA ILE A 65 15.48 -10.47 3.54
C ILE A 65 15.42 -8.94 3.47
N ALA A 66 14.20 -8.41 3.34
CA ALA A 66 13.98 -6.98 3.33
C ALA A 66 12.89 -6.54 4.31
N PHE A 67 12.97 -5.28 4.70
CA PHE A 67 11.92 -4.56 5.43
C PHE A 67 11.63 -3.27 4.69
N ARG A 68 10.36 -2.86 4.64
CA ARG A 68 9.94 -1.66 3.92
C ARG A 68 9.22 -0.69 4.85
N ALA A 69 9.47 0.58 4.65
CA ALA A 69 8.63 1.68 5.12
C ALA A 69 8.40 2.69 4.00
N ASP A 70 7.23 3.28 4.01
CA ASP A 70 6.84 4.43 3.19
C ASP A 70 7.31 5.75 3.81
N MET A 71 7.34 6.82 2.98
CA MET A 71 7.90 8.12 3.39
C MET A 71 6.97 9.30 3.10
N ASP A 72 5.98 9.14 2.22
CA ASP A 72 5.13 10.22 1.75
C ASP A 72 4.07 10.65 2.76
N ALA A 73 3.45 11.80 2.49
CA ALA A 73 2.39 12.39 3.30
C ALA A 73 1.15 12.67 2.44
N VAL A 74 -0.01 12.65 3.08
CA VAL A 74 -1.31 12.76 2.43
C VAL A 74 -2.02 14.06 2.80
N CYS A 75 -2.82 14.60 1.87
CA CYS A 75 -3.73 15.72 2.16
C CYS A 75 -5.03 15.18 2.78
N ALA A 76 -5.48 15.74 3.90
CA ALA A 76 -6.69 15.30 4.59
C ALA A 76 -7.65 16.44 4.87
N GLY A 77 -8.93 16.11 5.11
CA GLY A 77 -9.93 17.08 5.56
C GLY A 77 -10.22 18.23 4.58
N GLY A 78 -9.95 18.06 3.28
CA GLY A 78 -10.13 19.11 2.27
C GLY A 78 -9.02 20.17 2.27
N HIS A 79 -7.95 19.99 3.04
CA HIS A 79 -6.76 20.82 3.01
C HIS A 79 -5.86 20.40 1.84
N ASN A 80 -5.25 21.36 1.17
CA ASN A 80 -4.29 21.12 0.07
C ASN A 80 -2.86 20.88 0.57
N GLU A 81 -2.60 21.17 1.84
CA GLU A 81 -1.29 20.98 2.45
C GLU A 81 -1.15 19.53 2.94
N PRO A 82 0.00 18.88 2.68
CA PRO A 82 0.24 17.53 3.16
C PRO A 82 0.46 17.49 4.68
N GLY A 83 0.13 16.36 5.29
CA GLY A 83 0.43 16.05 6.68
C GLY A 83 0.60 14.54 6.86
N HIS A 84 1.30 14.11 7.90
CA HIS A 84 1.49 12.68 8.19
C HIS A 84 0.25 12.05 8.82
N TYR A 85 -0.91 12.22 8.16
CA TYR A 85 -2.21 11.71 8.60
C TYR A 85 -2.40 10.20 8.36
N CYS A 86 -1.37 9.52 7.82
CA CYS A 86 -1.30 8.07 7.67
C CYS A 86 -0.24 7.41 8.57
N GLY A 87 0.68 8.19 9.14
CA GLY A 87 1.70 7.69 10.07
C GLY A 87 3.00 7.24 9.43
N HIS A 88 3.28 7.61 8.17
CA HIS A 88 4.49 7.22 7.45
C HIS A 88 5.77 7.81 8.07
N ASP A 89 5.69 8.93 8.81
CA ASP A 89 6.77 9.43 9.67
C ASP A 89 7.15 8.42 10.75
N GLY A 90 6.16 7.74 11.33
CA GLY A 90 6.34 6.64 12.27
C GLY A 90 6.96 5.41 11.62
N HIS A 91 6.43 4.97 10.45
CA HIS A 91 6.95 3.82 9.71
C HIS A 91 8.42 4.00 9.34
N SER A 92 8.76 5.16 8.77
CA SER A 92 10.13 5.50 8.41
C SER A 92 11.05 5.56 9.63
N SER A 93 10.58 6.08 10.77
CA SER A 93 11.34 6.13 12.01
C SER A 93 11.55 4.73 12.61
N ILE A 94 10.56 3.85 12.52
CA ILE A 94 10.68 2.44 12.92
C ILE A 94 11.76 1.75 12.08
N LEU A 95 11.74 1.94 10.77
CA LEU A 95 12.72 1.32 9.88
C LEU A 95 14.14 1.88 10.09
N ALA A 96 14.27 3.18 10.34
CA ALA A 96 15.54 3.79 10.74
C ALA A 96 16.04 3.26 12.11
N GLY A 97 15.12 3.05 13.05
CA GLY A 97 15.39 2.39 14.32
C GLY A 97 15.86 0.95 14.15
N LEU A 98 15.28 0.21 13.20
CA LEU A 98 15.76 -1.13 12.83
C LEU A 98 17.20 -1.07 12.32
N ALA A 99 17.58 -0.10 11.47
CA ALA A 99 18.96 0.05 11.01
C ALA A 99 19.94 0.16 12.17
N VAL A 100 19.61 0.95 13.20
CA VAL A 100 20.44 1.10 14.42
C VAL A 100 20.45 -0.20 15.22
N SER A 101 19.29 -0.84 15.41
CA SER A 101 19.21 -2.11 16.14
C SER A 101 20.06 -3.19 15.50
N LEU A 102 20.01 -3.31 14.18
CA LEU A 102 20.81 -4.29 13.44
C LEU A 102 22.29 -3.96 13.51
N TYR A 103 22.67 -2.69 13.56
CA TYR A 103 24.06 -2.28 13.71
C TYR A 103 24.62 -2.65 15.10
N GLU A 104 23.83 -2.47 16.16
CA GLU A 104 24.19 -2.91 17.51
C GLU A 104 24.29 -4.45 17.62
N ASN A 105 23.49 -5.19 16.82
CA ASN A 105 23.43 -6.64 16.80
C ASN A 105 24.11 -7.29 15.58
N ARG A 106 24.97 -6.57 14.84
CA ARG A 106 25.51 -7.03 13.54
C ARG A 106 26.28 -8.36 13.61
N ASN A 107 26.84 -8.69 14.76
CA ASN A 107 27.51 -9.97 15.02
C ASN A 107 26.54 -11.16 15.15
N ARG A 108 25.25 -10.89 15.24
CA ARG A 108 24.18 -11.92 15.30
C ARG A 108 23.43 -12.07 13.98
N LEU A 109 23.75 -11.24 12.99
CA LEU A 109 23.17 -11.34 11.65
C LEU A 109 23.87 -12.47 10.88
N ASP A 110 23.08 -13.40 10.36
CA ASP A 110 23.59 -14.54 9.58
C ASP A 110 23.44 -14.31 8.06
N GLY A 111 22.73 -13.26 7.61
CA GLY A 111 22.50 -12.96 6.21
C GLY A 111 22.29 -11.47 5.93
N ASN A 112 22.24 -11.13 4.65
CA ASN A 112 22.00 -9.76 4.22
C ASN A 112 20.57 -9.30 4.56
N VAL A 113 20.44 -8.09 5.10
CA VAL A 113 19.16 -7.43 5.35
C VAL A 113 19.13 -6.12 4.58
N TYR A 114 18.06 -5.89 3.83
CA TYR A 114 17.84 -4.65 3.09
C TYR A 114 16.68 -3.88 3.68
N LEU A 115 16.87 -2.58 3.94
CA LEU A 115 15.82 -1.69 4.44
C LEU A 115 15.42 -0.75 3.30
N VAL A 116 14.21 -0.90 2.81
CA VAL A 116 13.68 -0.17 1.65
C VAL A 116 12.86 1.01 2.14
N PHE A 117 13.33 2.22 1.91
CA PHE A 117 12.60 3.46 2.17
C PHE A 117 11.94 3.91 0.88
N GLN A 118 10.63 3.76 0.84
CA GLN A 118 9.83 3.88 -0.36
C GLN A 118 9.08 5.22 -0.40
N PRO A 119 9.08 5.96 -1.52
CA PRO A 119 8.22 7.12 -1.74
C PRO A 119 6.83 6.68 -2.23
N ALA A 120 5.89 7.62 -2.31
CA ALA A 120 4.68 7.59 -3.10
C ALA A 120 3.78 6.34 -2.90
N GLU A 121 3.62 5.89 -1.65
CA GLU A 121 2.67 4.83 -1.30
C GLU A 121 1.24 5.25 -1.61
N GLU A 122 0.84 6.46 -1.19
CA GLU A 122 -0.53 6.99 -1.29
C GLU A 122 -1.08 7.08 -2.73
N THR A 123 -0.21 6.95 -3.73
CA THR A 123 -0.60 6.91 -5.16
C THR A 123 -0.48 5.52 -5.78
N GLY A 124 -0.10 4.49 -5.01
CA GLY A 124 0.09 3.12 -5.49
C GLY A 124 1.27 2.94 -6.44
N LYS A 125 2.23 3.87 -6.46
CA LYS A 125 3.32 3.90 -7.45
C LYS A 125 4.71 3.68 -6.85
N GLY A 126 4.85 3.85 -5.55
CA GLY A 126 6.14 3.80 -4.89
C GLY A 126 6.80 2.43 -4.93
N ALA A 127 6.03 1.38 -4.66
CA ALA A 127 6.54 0.02 -4.75
C ALA A 127 6.99 -0.35 -6.17
N LEU A 128 6.37 0.21 -7.22
CA LEU A 128 6.79 -0.01 -8.62
C LEU A 128 8.19 0.55 -8.90
N VAL A 129 8.59 1.62 -8.22
CA VAL A 129 9.95 2.19 -8.31
C VAL A 129 10.96 1.28 -7.60
N CYS A 130 10.58 0.69 -6.47
CA CYS A 130 11.52 -0.03 -5.60
C CYS A 130 11.55 -1.55 -5.84
N ARG A 131 10.53 -2.16 -6.43
CA ARG A 131 10.35 -3.63 -6.46
C ARG A 131 11.47 -4.41 -7.14
N ASP A 132 12.17 -3.80 -8.11
CA ASP A 132 13.24 -4.48 -8.83
C ASP A 132 14.39 -4.89 -7.90
N ILE A 133 14.54 -4.24 -6.74
CA ILE A 133 15.51 -4.63 -5.72
C ILE A 133 15.32 -6.07 -5.23
N ILE A 134 14.08 -6.57 -5.25
CA ILE A 134 13.77 -7.95 -4.84
C ILE A 134 14.59 -8.94 -5.66
N ARG A 135 14.57 -8.76 -6.98
CA ARG A 135 15.34 -9.60 -7.92
C ARG A 135 16.83 -9.30 -7.86
N ASP A 136 17.20 -8.01 -7.88
CA ASP A 136 18.59 -7.56 -8.02
C ASP A 136 19.45 -7.90 -6.80
N LYS A 137 18.84 -7.94 -5.60
CA LYS A 137 19.50 -8.33 -4.34
C LYS A 137 19.14 -9.74 -3.88
N ASN A 138 18.46 -10.55 -4.71
CA ASN A 138 18.05 -11.92 -4.40
C ASN A 138 17.27 -12.02 -3.08
N ILE A 139 16.36 -11.06 -2.83
CA ILE A 139 15.54 -11.01 -1.63
C ILE A 139 14.50 -12.13 -1.69
N LYS A 140 14.41 -12.94 -0.65
CA LYS A 140 13.50 -14.09 -0.57
C LYS A 140 12.26 -13.81 0.25
N GLU A 141 12.37 -12.90 1.20
CA GLU A 141 11.25 -12.48 2.04
C GLU A 141 11.29 -10.97 2.29
N ILE A 142 10.14 -10.34 2.29
CA ILE A 142 9.97 -8.95 2.66
C ILE A 142 8.89 -8.76 3.71
N TYR A 143 9.11 -7.84 4.64
CA TYR A 143 8.18 -7.51 5.71
C TYR A 143 7.90 -6.01 5.72
N GLY A 144 6.64 -5.65 5.95
CA GLY A 144 6.18 -4.29 6.16
C GLY A 144 5.13 -4.25 7.26
N LEU A 145 4.89 -3.06 7.78
CA LEU A 145 3.84 -2.85 8.78
C LEU A 145 3.09 -1.55 8.53
N HIS A 146 1.88 -1.47 9.08
CA HIS A 146 1.11 -0.24 9.19
C HIS A 146 0.55 -0.07 10.60
N ASN A 147 0.48 1.13 11.08
CA ASN A 147 -0.24 1.50 12.30
C ASN A 147 -1.75 1.50 12.03
N ILE A 148 -2.55 0.95 12.94
CA ILE A 148 -3.99 0.76 12.70
C ILE A 148 -4.83 1.22 13.90
N PRO A 149 -5.57 2.34 13.77
CA PRO A 149 -6.53 2.78 14.76
C PRO A 149 -7.69 1.80 14.97
N GLY A 150 -8.29 1.84 16.16
CA GLY A 150 -9.44 0.99 16.51
C GLY A 150 -9.06 -0.37 17.10
N TYR A 151 -7.78 -0.62 17.29
CA TYR A 151 -7.24 -1.80 17.96
C TYR A 151 -6.40 -1.41 19.16
N ARG A 152 -6.29 -2.32 20.14
CA ARG A 152 -5.52 -2.06 21.35
C ARG A 152 -4.08 -1.66 21.01
N MET A 153 -3.56 -0.66 21.70
CA MET A 153 -2.20 -0.15 21.55
C MET A 153 -1.15 -1.26 21.60
N GLY A 154 -0.36 -1.36 20.53
CA GLY A 154 0.75 -2.30 20.41
C GLY A 154 0.37 -3.76 20.10
N ASP A 155 -0.93 -4.09 19.91
CA ASP A 155 -1.34 -5.40 19.41
C ASP A 155 -0.81 -5.60 17.99
N VAL A 156 -0.30 -6.78 17.68
CA VAL A 156 0.11 -7.17 16.33
C VAL A 156 -1.08 -7.78 15.61
N LEU A 157 -1.51 -7.14 14.53
CA LEU A 157 -2.66 -7.52 13.73
C LEU A 157 -2.16 -8.24 12.49
N ILE A 158 -2.56 -9.48 12.28
CA ILE A 158 -2.03 -10.32 11.21
C ILE A 158 -3.14 -11.14 10.55
N ARG A 159 -2.97 -11.47 9.27
CA ARG A 159 -3.88 -12.35 8.54
C ARG A 159 -3.12 -13.19 7.52
N LYS A 160 -3.45 -14.47 7.43
CA LYS A 160 -3.04 -15.35 6.32
C LYS A 160 -3.82 -14.98 5.05
N GLY A 161 -3.18 -15.08 3.89
CA GLY A 161 -3.75 -14.59 2.64
C GLY A 161 -3.86 -13.07 2.62
N THR A 162 -4.93 -12.54 2.09
CA THR A 162 -5.07 -11.08 1.89
C THR A 162 -5.14 -10.31 3.20
N PHE A 163 -4.19 -9.41 3.42
CA PHE A 163 -4.20 -8.45 4.53
C PHE A 163 -4.96 -7.16 4.16
N ALA A 164 -4.69 -6.62 2.97
CA ALA A 164 -5.37 -5.43 2.42
C ALA A 164 -5.88 -5.70 1.00
N CYS A 165 -7.05 -5.16 0.66
CA CYS A 165 -7.73 -5.42 -0.60
C CYS A 165 -7.01 -4.78 -1.79
N ALA A 166 -7.15 -5.40 -2.98
CA ALA A 166 -6.83 -4.71 -4.24
C ALA A 166 -7.83 -3.59 -4.50
N SER A 167 -7.39 -2.51 -5.15
CA SER A 167 -8.29 -1.45 -5.61
C SER A 167 -7.77 -0.72 -6.85
N THR A 168 -8.70 -0.08 -7.58
CA THR A 168 -8.41 0.93 -8.59
C THR A 168 -9.59 1.86 -8.77
N GLY A 169 -9.31 3.11 -9.07
CA GLY A 169 -10.27 3.97 -9.73
C GLY A 169 -10.42 3.55 -11.19
N ILE A 170 -11.60 3.71 -11.77
CA ILE A 170 -11.82 3.53 -13.19
C ILE A 170 -12.70 4.67 -13.71
N SER A 171 -12.28 5.31 -14.79
CA SER A 171 -13.00 6.33 -15.51
C SER A 171 -13.39 5.80 -16.89
N ILE A 172 -14.68 5.74 -17.19
CA ILE A 172 -15.23 5.26 -18.45
C ILE A 172 -15.90 6.44 -19.15
N LYS A 173 -15.34 6.91 -20.27
CA LYS A 173 -15.86 8.02 -21.05
C LYS A 173 -16.47 7.48 -22.34
N PHE A 174 -17.72 7.88 -22.64
CA PHE A 174 -18.34 7.70 -23.95
C PHE A 174 -18.42 9.04 -24.68
N THR A 175 -18.03 9.03 -25.94
CA THR A 175 -18.12 10.19 -26.84
C THR A 175 -18.97 9.83 -28.05
N GLY A 176 -20.06 10.55 -28.23
CA GLY A 176 -20.97 10.46 -29.36
C GLY A 176 -21.05 11.78 -30.13
N THR A 177 -22.24 12.13 -30.63
CA THR A 177 -22.45 13.38 -31.40
C THR A 177 -23.65 14.13 -30.86
N PRO A 178 -23.56 15.47 -30.73
CA PRO A 178 -24.69 16.28 -30.28
C PRO A 178 -25.79 16.40 -31.37
N SER A 179 -27.01 16.66 -30.91
CA SER A 179 -28.11 17.01 -31.80
C SER A 179 -29.00 18.11 -31.21
N HIS A 180 -29.83 18.72 -32.00
CA HIS A 180 -30.87 19.58 -31.47
C HIS A 180 -31.85 18.75 -30.62
N ALA A 181 -32.23 19.24 -29.45
CA ALA A 181 -33.09 18.48 -28.50
C ALA A 181 -34.46 18.07 -29.10
N ALA A 182 -34.95 18.79 -30.15
CA ALA A 182 -36.15 18.40 -30.88
C ALA A 182 -35.94 17.26 -31.89
N TYR A 183 -34.69 16.90 -32.18
CA TYR A 183 -34.32 15.83 -33.11
C TYR A 183 -33.30 14.89 -32.46
N PRO A 184 -33.66 14.19 -31.37
CA PRO A 184 -32.72 13.40 -30.58
C PRO A 184 -32.05 12.28 -31.39
N ASP A 185 -32.75 11.71 -32.38
CA ASP A 185 -32.26 10.59 -33.20
C ASP A 185 -31.19 11.04 -34.25
N ALA A 186 -30.95 12.36 -34.38
CA ALA A 186 -29.90 12.89 -35.26
C ALA A 186 -28.51 12.90 -34.59
N GLY A 187 -28.41 12.56 -33.32
CA GLY A 187 -27.16 12.50 -32.57
C GLY A 187 -26.96 11.15 -31.86
N LEU A 188 -25.81 11.01 -31.18
CA LEU A 188 -25.49 9.86 -30.35
C LEU A 188 -25.34 10.34 -28.91
N ASN A 189 -26.38 10.19 -28.11
CA ASN A 189 -26.42 10.63 -26.71
C ASN A 189 -26.05 9.48 -25.76
N PRO A 190 -24.94 9.58 -24.98
CA PRO A 190 -24.48 8.48 -24.13
C PRO A 190 -25.23 8.33 -22.82
N CYS A 191 -26.11 9.24 -22.43
CA CYS A 191 -26.74 9.26 -21.09
C CYS A 191 -27.43 7.95 -20.73
N ILE A 192 -28.26 7.41 -21.63
CA ILE A 192 -29.03 6.17 -21.36
C ILE A 192 -28.10 4.96 -21.31
N SER A 193 -27.10 4.92 -22.22
CA SER A 193 -26.11 3.84 -22.25
C SER A 193 -25.26 3.80 -20.99
N LEU A 194 -24.80 4.95 -20.48
CA LEU A 194 -24.05 5.03 -19.20
C LEU A 194 -24.92 4.64 -18.00
N ALA A 195 -26.17 5.07 -17.96
CA ALA A 195 -27.10 4.67 -16.90
C ALA A 195 -27.37 3.15 -16.92
N GLY A 196 -27.59 2.58 -18.11
CA GLY A 196 -27.75 1.13 -18.28
C GLY A 196 -26.52 0.35 -17.89
N LEU A 197 -25.34 0.79 -18.33
CA LEU A 197 -24.06 0.21 -17.94
C LEU A 197 -23.90 0.22 -16.42
N LEU A 198 -24.12 1.35 -15.75
CA LEU A 198 -24.00 1.45 -14.29
C LEU A 198 -24.87 0.43 -13.56
N ILE A 199 -26.14 0.27 -13.99
CA ILE A 199 -27.08 -0.70 -13.37
C ILE A 199 -26.55 -2.13 -13.58
N GLU A 200 -26.07 -2.44 -14.78
CA GLU A 200 -25.51 -3.76 -15.08
C GLU A 200 -24.25 -4.05 -14.26
N LEU A 201 -23.37 -3.08 -14.10
CA LEU A 201 -22.16 -3.22 -13.28
C LEU A 201 -22.48 -3.41 -11.79
N GLN A 202 -23.52 -2.77 -11.28
CA GLN A 202 -23.99 -3.01 -9.91
C GLN A 202 -24.48 -4.45 -9.70
N ASN A 203 -25.20 -5.01 -10.67
CA ASN A 203 -25.67 -6.39 -10.61
C ASN A 203 -24.51 -7.37 -10.70
N LEU A 204 -23.57 -7.17 -11.65
CA LEU A 204 -22.35 -7.94 -11.77
C LEU A 204 -21.57 -8.00 -10.43
N THR A 205 -21.37 -6.84 -9.79
CA THR A 205 -20.62 -6.77 -8.53
C THR A 205 -21.32 -7.53 -7.41
N LYS A 206 -22.66 -7.44 -7.31
CA LYS A 206 -23.45 -8.21 -6.34
C LYS A 206 -23.36 -9.72 -6.58
N ASP A 207 -23.42 -10.14 -7.84
CA ASP A 207 -23.31 -11.55 -8.21
C ASP A 207 -21.91 -12.10 -7.87
N MET A 208 -20.84 -11.34 -8.13
CA MET A 208 -19.49 -11.73 -7.77
C MET A 208 -19.30 -11.80 -6.24
N GLN A 209 -19.87 -10.85 -5.49
CA GLN A 209 -19.83 -10.85 -4.02
C GLN A 209 -20.54 -12.07 -3.42
N SER A 210 -21.62 -12.57 -4.04
CA SER A 210 -22.35 -13.75 -3.57
C SER A 210 -21.52 -15.03 -3.56
N ASN A 211 -20.41 -15.07 -4.29
CA ASN A 211 -19.46 -16.20 -4.33
C ASN A 211 -18.47 -16.20 -3.15
N GLY A 212 -18.58 -15.26 -2.22
CA GLY A 212 -17.78 -15.13 -1.00
C GLY A 212 -16.59 -14.18 -1.17
N GLY A 213 -16.17 -13.59 -0.03
CA GLY A 213 -15.12 -12.58 0.02
C GLY A 213 -15.62 -11.16 -0.26
N ILE A 214 -14.71 -10.19 -0.15
CA ILE A 214 -15.02 -8.78 -0.42
C ILE A 214 -14.92 -8.54 -1.92
N VAL A 215 -16.01 -8.07 -2.54
CA VAL A 215 -16.05 -7.50 -3.89
C VAL A 215 -16.93 -6.26 -3.82
N MET A 216 -16.37 -5.10 -4.18
CA MET A 216 -17.06 -3.81 -4.01
C MET A 216 -16.87 -2.93 -5.24
N MET A 217 -17.94 -2.21 -5.57
CA MET A 217 -17.92 -1.11 -6.53
C MET A 217 -18.58 0.11 -5.89
N THR A 218 -17.87 1.21 -5.82
CA THR A 218 -18.39 2.49 -5.35
C THR A 218 -18.52 3.44 -6.52
N VAL A 219 -19.71 4.01 -6.71
CA VAL A 219 -19.92 5.05 -7.72
C VAL A 219 -19.35 6.37 -7.20
N ILE A 220 -18.36 6.90 -7.90
CA ILE A 220 -17.73 8.18 -7.56
C ILE A 220 -18.45 9.34 -8.26
N GLY A 221 -18.92 9.09 -9.48
CA GLY A 221 -19.70 10.09 -10.21
C GLY A 221 -20.18 9.56 -11.56
N ILE A 222 -21.26 10.16 -12.04
CA ILE A 222 -21.75 10.03 -13.39
C ILE A 222 -22.10 11.42 -13.89
N GLU A 223 -21.53 11.81 -15.01
CA GLU A 223 -21.71 13.13 -15.61
C GLU A 223 -21.98 12.97 -17.09
N ALA A 224 -22.94 13.72 -17.64
CA ALA A 224 -23.22 13.73 -19.05
C ALA A 224 -23.94 15.01 -19.45
N GLY A 225 -23.58 15.59 -20.62
CA GLY A 225 -24.23 16.78 -21.15
C GLY A 225 -23.83 18.07 -20.46
N SER A 226 -24.70 19.06 -20.56
CA SER A 226 -24.51 20.42 -20.02
C SER A 226 -25.85 21.04 -19.64
N ASP A 227 -25.84 22.26 -19.11
CA ASP A 227 -27.05 23.01 -18.77
C ASP A 227 -27.77 23.63 -20.03
N ASN A 228 -27.37 23.27 -21.25
CA ASN A 228 -28.00 23.70 -22.47
C ASN A 228 -29.15 22.80 -22.87
N TYR A 229 -30.37 23.16 -22.52
CA TYR A 229 -31.58 22.36 -22.78
C TYR A 229 -31.95 22.23 -24.27
N GLY A 230 -31.32 23.03 -25.15
CA GLY A 230 -31.55 22.96 -26.60
C GLY A 230 -30.69 21.97 -27.36
N VAL A 231 -29.69 21.35 -26.68
CA VAL A 231 -28.71 20.45 -27.30
C VAL A 231 -28.60 19.14 -26.48
N SER A 232 -28.68 18.00 -27.18
CA SER A 232 -28.48 16.68 -26.54
C SER A 232 -27.00 16.48 -26.14
N ALA A 233 -26.80 15.71 -25.09
CA ALA A 233 -25.45 15.33 -24.65
C ALA A 233 -24.70 14.58 -25.75
N SER A 234 -23.43 14.90 -25.95
CA SER A 234 -22.51 14.17 -26.83
C SER A 234 -21.39 13.45 -26.07
N GLU A 235 -21.19 13.77 -24.79
CA GLU A 235 -20.19 13.14 -23.95
C GLU A 235 -20.78 12.80 -22.60
N GLY A 236 -20.22 11.75 -22.00
CA GLY A 236 -20.50 11.40 -20.60
C GLY A 236 -19.41 10.54 -20.03
N THR A 237 -19.26 10.60 -18.70
CA THR A 237 -18.22 9.89 -17.96
C THR A 237 -18.83 9.23 -16.73
N LEU A 238 -18.50 7.95 -16.52
CA LEU A 238 -18.79 7.17 -15.32
C LEU A 238 -17.49 6.93 -14.58
N ARG A 239 -17.42 7.32 -13.30
CA ARG A 239 -16.27 7.12 -12.42
C ARG A 239 -16.63 6.18 -11.28
N LEU A 240 -15.81 5.16 -11.09
CA LEU A 240 -16.01 4.10 -10.11
C LEU A 240 -14.72 3.87 -9.33
N THR A 241 -14.83 3.41 -8.07
CA THR A 241 -13.75 2.74 -7.36
C THR A 241 -14.10 1.27 -7.19
N LEU A 242 -13.20 0.39 -7.59
CA LEU A 242 -13.33 -1.05 -7.52
C LEU A 242 -12.44 -1.59 -6.42
N ARG A 243 -12.91 -2.61 -5.68
CA ARG A 243 -12.14 -3.31 -4.66
C ARG A 243 -12.48 -4.79 -4.65
N ALA A 244 -11.47 -5.64 -4.43
CA ALA A 244 -11.71 -7.04 -4.11
C ALA A 244 -10.65 -7.57 -3.14
N GLU A 245 -11.04 -8.57 -2.35
CA GLU A 245 -10.16 -9.23 -1.39
C GLU A 245 -9.00 -9.95 -2.09
N ARG A 246 -9.29 -10.75 -3.13
CA ARG A 246 -8.29 -11.56 -3.84
C ARG A 246 -7.92 -10.93 -5.17
N GLY A 247 -6.63 -10.90 -5.50
CA GLY A 247 -6.12 -10.33 -6.73
C GLY A 247 -6.77 -10.94 -7.99
N VAL A 248 -6.90 -12.26 -8.05
CA VAL A 248 -7.55 -12.94 -9.19
C VAL A 248 -9.01 -12.56 -9.39
N VAL A 249 -9.75 -12.32 -8.29
CA VAL A 249 -11.15 -11.86 -8.35
C VAL A 249 -11.22 -10.39 -8.76
N PHE A 250 -10.25 -9.60 -8.32
CA PHE A 250 -10.12 -8.20 -8.71
C PHE A 250 -9.86 -8.05 -10.21
N ASP A 251 -8.91 -8.81 -10.75
CA ASP A 251 -8.58 -8.80 -12.17
C ASP A 251 -9.77 -9.23 -13.03
N GLU A 252 -10.54 -10.23 -12.57
CA GLU A 252 -11.77 -10.65 -13.22
C GLU A 252 -12.83 -9.54 -13.19
N LEU A 253 -13.05 -8.87 -12.03
CA LEU A 253 -13.97 -7.76 -11.90
C LEU A 253 -13.64 -6.63 -12.88
N VAL A 254 -12.37 -6.19 -12.90
CA VAL A 254 -11.90 -5.12 -13.80
C VAL A 254 -12.12 -5.52 -15.25
N SER A 255 -11.71 -6.73 -15.64
CA SER A 255 -11.87 -7.24 -17.00
C SER A 255 -13.34 -7.29 -17.44
N GLN A 256 -14.23 -7.76 -16.57
CA GLN A 256 -15.67 -7.82 -16.88
C GLN A 256 -16.28 -6.43 -17.02
N ILE A 257 -15.87 -5.46 -16.19
CA ILE A 257 -16.33 -4.06 -16.28
C ILE A 257 -15.89 -3.43 -17.60
N GLU A 258 -14.60 -3.57 -17.96
CA GLU A 258 -14.07 -3.05 -19.21
C GLU A 258 -14.76 -3.67 -20.43
N ASN A 259 -14.95 -4.99 -20.45
CA ASN A 259 -15.63 -5.70 -21.52
C ASN A 259 -17.09 -5.22 -21.69
N LYS A 260 -17.82 -5.04 -20.59
CA LYS A 260 -19.19 -4.50 -20.63
C LYS A 260 -19.21 -3.06 -21.15
N ALA A 261 -18.27 -2.22 -20.72
CA ALA A 261 -18.17 -0.85 -21.22
C ALA A 261 -17.92 -0.80 -22.73
N HIS A 262 -17.02 -1.65 -23.23
CA HIS A 262 -16.79 -1.79 -24.68
C HIS A 262 -18.03 -2.26 -25.43
N LEU A 263 -18.79 -3.22 -24.87
CA LEU A 263 -20.02 -3.72 -25.47
C LEU A 263 -21.09 -2.61 -25.56
N TYR A 264 -21.26 -1.82 -24.49
CA TYR A 264 -22.20 -0.70 -24.48
C TYR A 264 -21.81 0.40 -25.47
N ALA A 265 -20.52 0.70 -25.58
CA ALA A 265 -20.02 1.67 -26.55
C ALA A 265 -20.26 1.20 -27.99
N ALA A 266 -19.93 -0.07 -28.28
CA ALA A 266 -20.15 -0.63 -29.63
C ALA A 266 -21.62 -0.67 -30.03
N ASN A 267 -22.52 -1.08 -29.11
CA ASN A 267 -23.96 -1.13 -29.39
C ASN A 267 -24.57 0.27 -29.58
N GLY A 268 -24.03 1.30 -28.90
CA GLY A 268 -24.50 2.67 -29.01
C GLY A 268 -23.78 3.51 -30.08
N GLY A 269 -22.74 2.96 -30.73
CA GLY A 269 -21.94 3.67 -31.72
C GLY A 269 -21.05 4.77 -31.12
N PHE A 270 -20.66 4.65 -29.83
CA PHE A 270 -19.83 5.64 -29.15
C PHE A 270 -18.33 5.32 -29.28
N ASP A 271 -17.52 6.35 -29.36
CA ASP A 271 -16.11 6.23 -29.02
C ASP A 271 -15.97 6.04 -27.51
N ILE A 272 -15.00 5.21 -27.09
CA ILE A 272 -14.78 4.88 -25.68
C ILE A 272 -13.35 5.19 -25.25
N GLY A 273 -13.20 5.81 -24.08
CA GLY A 273 -11.96 5.92 -23.33
C GLY A 273 -12.12 5.28 -21.96
N ILE A 274 -11.17 4.43 -21.57
CA ILE A 274 -11.10 3.84 -20.23
C ILE A 274 -9.74 4.18 -19.64
N GLU A 275 -9.74 4.67 -18.40
CA GLU A 275 -8.54 4.98 -17.65
C GLU A 275 -8.61 4.31 -16.28
N ARG A 276 -7.53 3.62 -15.87
CA ARG A 276 -7.34 3.10 -14.51
C ARG A 276 -6.53 4.11 -13.70
N ILE A 277 -6.97 4.39 -12.49
CA ILE A 277 -6.42 5.43 -11.62
C ILE A 277 -5.96 4.77 -10.32
N GLU A 278 -4.70 5.01 -9.95
CA GLU A 278 -4.10 4.52 -8.70
C GLU A 278 -4.39 3.03 -8.44
N PRO A 279 -3.85 2.14 -9.27
CA PRO A 279 -4.02 0.71 -9.06
C PRO A 279 -3.17 0.21 -7.90
N PHE A 280 -3.81 -0.51 -6.98
CA PHE A 280 -3.18 -1.22 -5.87
C PHE A 280 -3.48 -2.72 -6.00
N PRO A 281 -2.47 -3.60 -5.97
CA PRO A 281 -2.68 -5.03 -5.91
C PRO A 281 -3.20 -5.46 -4.55
N ALA A 282 -3.75 -6.67 -4.44
CA ALA A 282 -4.04 -7.25 -3.14
C ALA A 282 -2.73 -7.53 -2.39
N THR A 283 -2.68 -7.16 -1.11
CA THR A 283 -1.56 -7.47 -0.22
C THR A 283 -1.77 -8.87 0.33
N GLU A 284 -1.29 -9.89 -0.41
CA GLU A 284 -1.51 -11.31 -0.11
C GLU A 284 -0.32 -11.91 0.63
N ASN A 285 -0.42 -12.00 1.95
CA ASN A 285 0.59 -12.58 2.83
C ASN A 285 0.81 -14.07 2.58
N LYS A 286 2.06 -14.52 2.68
CA LYS A 286 2.41 -15.93 2.64
C LYS A 286 2.31 -16.55 4.04
N ASP A 287 1.64 -17.69 4.13
CA ASP A 287 1.35 -18.36 5.41
C ASP A 287 2.60 -18.58 6.29
N LYS A 288 3.71 -19.01 5.67
CA LYS A 288 4.98 -19.22 6.38
C LYS A 288 5.55 -17.93 6.97
N SER A 289 5.44 -16.82 6.24
CA SER A 289 5.92 -15.50 6.72
C SER A 289 5.01 -14.97 7.82
N VAL A 290 3.69 -15.18 7.75
CA VAL A 290 2.74 -14.88 8.82
C VAL A 290 3.09 -15.67 10.10
N GLU A 291 3.38 -16.97 9.99
CA GLU A 291 3.78 -17.80 11.13
C GLU A 291 5.08 -17.33 11.78
N LYS A 292 6.04 -16.82 10.99
CA LYS A 292 7.27 -16.20 11.52
C LYS A 292 6.94 -14.94 12.33
N VAL A 293 6.10 -14.04 11.79
CA VAL A 293 5.66 -12.81 12.50
C VAL A 293 5.00 -13.18 13.83
N ILE A 294 4.04 -14.12 13.84
CA ILE A 294 3.36 -14.60 15.05
C ILE A 294 4.36 -15.16 16.08
N LYS A 295 5.31 -15.97 15.62
CA LYS A 295 6.33 -16.57 16.50
C LYS A 295 7.24 -15.50 17.13
N CYS A 296 7.70 -14.53 16.34
CA CYS A 296 8.56 -13.45 16.82
C CYS A 296 7.80 -12.51 17.78
N ALA A 297 6.55 -12.12 17.45
CA ALA A 297 5.71 -11.33 18.34
C ALA A 297 5.49 -12.00 19.69
N LYS A 298 5.17 -13.31 19.71
CA LYS A 298 4.99 -14.09 20.94
C LYS A 298 6.27 -14.19 21.79
N ARG A 299 7.46 -14.29 21.15
CA ARG A 299 8.75 -14.27 21.89
C ARG A 299 8.99 -12.95 22.62
N LEU A 300 8.50 -11.85 22.04
CA LEU A 300 8.58 -10.53 22.64
C LEU A 300 7.47 -10.25 23.66
N GLY A 301 6.56 -11.19 23.88
CA GLY A 301 5.41 -11.02 24.76
C GLY A 301 4.34 -10.08 24.19
N LEU A 302 4.36 -9.80 22.87
CA LEU A 302 3.35 -8.98 22.21
C LEU A 302 2.08 -9.81 22.02
N ASN A 303 0.93 -9.13 22.18
CA ASN A 303 -0.36 -9.74 21.85
C ASN A 303 -0.52 -9.82 20.34
N VAL A 304 -1.06 -10.94 19.85
CA VAL A 304 -1.30 -11.16 18.42
C VAL A 304 -2.77 -11.38 18.19
N GLN A 305 -3.36 -10.60 17.30
CA GLN A 305 -4.74 -10.72 16.88
C GLN A 305 -4.78 -11.14 15.41
N GLU A 306 -5.27 -12.35 15.15
CA GLU A 306 -5.54 -12.80 13.77
C GLU A 306 -6.85 -12.18 13.27
N LEU A 307 -6.78 -11.42 12.17
CA LEU A 307 -7.93 -10.73 11.58
C LEU A 307 -8.81 -11.72 10.82
N LYS A 308 -10.11 -11.65 11.05
CA LYS A 308 -11.11 -12.49 10.35
C LYS A 308 -11.34 -12.03 8.92
N GLU A 309 -11.34 -10.72 8.70
CA GLU A 309 -11.53 -10.07 7.39
C GLU A 309 -10.29 -9.26 7.03
N PRO A 310 -9.99 -9.06 5.75
CA PRO A 310 -8.92 -8.17 5.33
C PRO A 310 -9.30 -6.72 5.60
N MET A 311 -8.29 -5.85 5.64
CA MET A 311 -8.50 -4.42 5.59
C MET A 311 -9.13 -4.05 4.25
N ARG A 312 -10.12 -3.15 4.28
CA ARG A 312 -10.83 -2.72 3.06
C ARG A 312 -10.05 -1.66 2.27
N TRP A 313 -9.13 -0.97 2.93
CA TRP A 313 -8.17 -0.09 2.26
C TRP A 313 -7.12 -0.91 1.51
N SER A 314 -6.29 -0.24 0.73
CA SER A 314 -5.31 -0.87 -0.14
C SER A 314 -3.90 -0.37 0.20
N GLU A 315 -2.91 -1.12 -0.21
CA GLU A 315 -1.50 -0.89 0.11
C GLU A 315 -0.66 -1.36 -1.08
N ASP A 316 0.32 -0.57 -1.53
CA ASP A 316 1.14 -0.92 -2.68
C ASP A 316 2.22 -1.97 -2.37
N PHE A 317 2.41 -2.32 -1.10
CA PHE A 317 3.27 -3.43 -0.66
C PHE A 317 2.97 -4.76 -1.36
N GLY A 318 1.73 -4.95 -1.81
CA GLY A 318 1.32 -6.11 -2.59
C GLY A 318 2.18 -6.35 -3.84
N TYR A 319 2.77 -5.31 -4.43
CA TYR A 319 3.70 -5.47 -5.57
C TYR A 319 4.96 -6.24 -5.21
N TYR A 320 5.50 -6.07 -3.98
CA TYR A 320 6.64 -6.88 -3.52
C TYR A 320 6.25 -8.33 -3.30
N LEU A 321 5.03 -8.59 -2.77
CA LEU A 321 4.54 -9.94 -2.51
C LEU A 321 4.22 -10.74 -3.80
N GLN A 322 4.17 -10.06 -4.95
CA GLN A 322 4.15 -10.72 -6.26
C GLN A 322 5.53 -11.24 -6.69
N GLU A 323 6.62 -10.67 -6.15
CA GLU A 323 8.00 -10.98 -6.53
C GLU A 323 8.69 -11.93 -5.54
N CYS A 324 8.31 -11.92 -4.25
CA CYS A 324 8.89 -12.79 -3.24
C CYS A 324 7.89 -13.14 -2.13
N ASP A 325 8.26 -14.06 -1.24
CA ASP A 325 7.48 -14.33 -0.04
C ASP A 325 7.54 -13.15 0.93
N GLY A 326 6.59 -13.05 1.86
CA GLY A 326 6.59 -11.99 2.86
C GLY A 326 5.29 -11.87 3.62
N ALA A 327 5.25 -10.89 4.51
CA ALA A 327 4.03 -10.53 5.22
C ALA A 327 3.98 -9.04 5.53
N PHE A 328 2.79 -8.48 5.34
CA PHE A 328 2.40 -7.17 5.83
C PHE A 328 1.48 -7.35 7.03
N PHE A 329 1.68 -6.56 8.08
CA PHE A 329 0.90 -6.69 9.31
C PHE A 329 0.63 -5.34 9.94
N GLY A 330 -0.35 -5.29 10.85
CA GLY A 330 -0.71 -4.08 11.56
C GLY A 330 -0.12 -4.01 12.97
N ILE A 331 0.02 -2.79 13.47
CA ILE A 331 0.23 -2.52 14.90
C ILE A 331 -0.87 -1.57 15.36
N GLY A 332 -1.60 -1.94 16.41
CA GLY A 332 -2.70 -1.16 16.94
C GLY A 332 -2.26 0.16 17.53
N ASP A 333 -2.94 1.25 17.16
CA ASP A 333 -2.70 2.62 17.64
C ASP A 333 -3.48 2.96 18.92
N GLY A 334 -4.45 2.13 19.29
CA GLY A 334 -5.40 2.39 20.38
C GLY A 334 -6.85 2.28 19.92
N GLU A 335 -7.71 1.72 20.77
CA GLU A 335 -9.13 1.45 20.44
C GLU A 335 -9.92 2.73 20.11
N ASN A 336 -9.57 3.85 20.73
CA ASN A 336 -10.25 5.14 20.55
C ASN A 336 -9.37 6.18 19.83
N HIS A 337 -8.34 5.72 19.12
CA HIS A 337 -7.45 6.61 18.37
C HIS A 337 -8.17 7.26 17.18
N ALA A 338 -7.74 8.46 16.79
CA ALA A 338 -8.27 9.13 15.59
C ALA A 338 -8.01 8.26 14.34
N GLN A 339 -8.96 8.29 13.41
CA GLN A 339 -8.83 7.51 12.17
C GLN A 339 -7.76 8.10 11.25
N LEU A 340 -7.10 7.23 10.49
CA LEU A 340 -6.18 7.62 9.42
C LEU A 340 -6.85 8.57 8.44
N HIS A 341 -6.07 9.40 7.75
CA HIS A 341 -6.52 10.41 6.78
C HIS A 341 -7.46 11.46 7.37
N THR A 342 -7.40 11.68 8.69
CA THR A 342 -8.08 12.78 9.36
C THR A 342 -7.07 13.76 9.95
N VAL A 343 -7.42 15.04 10.00
CA VAL A 343 -6.54 16.09 10.56
C VAL A 343 -6.27 15.95 12.06
N GLN A 344 -7.00 15.10 12.75
CA GLN A 344 -6.81 14.79 14.17
C GLN A 344 -5.87 13.60 14.41
N TYR A 345 -5.48 12.92 13.32
CA TYR A 345 -4.59 11.77 13.45
C TYR A 345 -3.18 12.23 13.84
N GLU A 346 -2.60 11.55 14.81
CA GLU A 346 -1.21 11.69 15.25
C GLU A 346 -0.65 10.28 15.48
N PHE A 347 0.54 9.99 14.98
CA PHE A 347 1.17 8.68 15.16
C PHE A 347 1.57 8.47 16.64
N PRO A 348 1.18 7.36 17.29
CA PRO A 348 1.51 7.09 18.68
C PRO A 348 2.96 6.60 18.83
N ASP A 349 3.81 7.40 19.46
CA ASP A 349 5.23 7.06 19.69
C ASP A 349 5.42 5.78 20.50
N GLU A 350 4.45 5.40 21.31
CA GLU A 350 4.47 4.22 22.17
C GLU A 350 4.63 2.90 21.40
N ILE A 351 4.20 2.83 20.15
CA ILE A 351 4.30 1.61 19.35
C ILE A 351 5.69 1.44 18.72
N ILE A 352 6.50 2.48 18.63
CA ILE A 352 7.83 2.45 17.96
C ILE A 352 8.69 1.34 18.53
N LYS A 353 8.80 1.26 19.85
CA LYS A 353 9.65 0.27 20.52
C LYS A 353 9.26 -1.16 20.19
N ASN A 354 7.97 -1.46 20.20
CA ASN A 354 7.45 -2.80 19.92
C ASN A 354 7.66 -3.17 18.45
N ALA A 355 7.45 -2.21 17.53
CA ALA A 355 7.62 -2.37 16.10
C ALA A 355 9.09 -2.62 15.72
N VAL A 356 10.02 -1.79 16.21
CA VAL A 356 11.46 -1.99 16.02
C VAL A 356 11.91 -3.33 16.59
N GLY A 357 11.43 -3.70 17.79
CA GLY A 357 11.72 -4.97 18.43
C GLY A 357 11.26 -6.15 17.58
N LEU A 358 10.05 -6.09 17.02
CA LEU A 358 9.50 -7.14 16.18
C LEU A 358 10.26 -7.29 14.87
N PHE A 359 10.57 -6.19 14.19
CA PHE A 359 11.42 -6.22 12.99
C PHE A 359 12.82 -6.75 13.28
N THR A 360 13.43 -6.36 14.42
CA THR A 360 14.72 -6.88 14.84
C THR A 360 14.68 -8.40 15.06
N GLU A 361 13.67 -8.90 15.76
CA GLU A 361 13.52 -10.34 16.01
C GLU A 361 13.28 -11.12 14.70
N LEU A 362 12.49 -10.56 13.76
CA LEU A 362 12.30 -11.13 12.43
C LEU A 362 13.62 -11.19 11.65
N ALA A 363 14.40 -10.11 11.65
CA ALA A 363 15.69 -10.06 10.97
C ALA A 363 16.68 -11.08 11.50
N LEU A 364 16.74 -11.24 12.83
CA LEU A 364 17.64 -12.19 13.50
C LEU A 364 17.18 -13.66 13.41
N ALA A 365 15.87 -13.89 13.16
CA ALA A 365 15.28 -15.23 13.05
C ALA A 365 15.20 -15.76 11.60
N ALA A 366 15.44 -14.91 10.60
CA ALA A 366 15.17 -15.23 9.20
C ALA A 366 16.22 -16.16 8.56
N VAL A 367 17.39 -16.28 9.15
CA VAL A 367 18.42 -17.23 8.68
C VAL A 367 18.49 -18.39 9.65
N PRO A 368 18.09 -19.62 9.24
CA PRO A 368 18.35 -20.78 10.08
C PRO A 368 19.87 -20.95 10.25
N PRO A 369 20.35 -21.32 11.45
CA PRO A 369 21.76 -21.69 11.60
C PRO A 369 22.11 -22.74 10.54
N ALA A 370 23.24 -22.56 9.88
CA ALA A 370 23.74 -23.55 8.94
C ALA A 370 23.70 -24.91 9.62
N ASP A 371 23.02 -25.89 8.97
CA ASP A 371 23.05 -27.27 9.44
C ASP A 371 24.54 -27.68 9.59
N ILE A 372 25.02 -27.69 10.84
CA ILE A 372 26.27 -28.33 11.16
C ILE A 372 25.98 -29.83 11.03
N SER A 373 25.99 -30.31 9.78
CA SER A 373 26.06 -31.74 9.56
C SER A 373 27.40 -32.18 10.11
N HIS A 374 27.38 -32.76 11.32
CA HIS A 374 28.50 -33.52 11.83
C HIS A 374 28.79 -34.67 10.85
N SER A 375 29.85 -34.51 10.06
CA SER A 375 30.51 -35.57 9.32
C SER A 375 31.35 -36.41 10.26
#